data_d0328f16fa487534bde96fc12584a5e6
#
_entry.id   d0328f16fa487534bde96fc12584a5e6
#
_cell.length_a   1.000
_cell.length_b   1.000
_cell.length_c   1.000
_cell.angle_alpha   90.00
_cell.angle_beta   90.00
_cell.angle_gamma   90.00
#
_symmetry.space_group_name_H-M   'P 1'
#
loop_
_entity.id
_entity.type
_entity.pdbx_description
1 polymer ?
#
loop_
_entity_poly.entity_id
_entity_poly.type
_entity_poly.pdbx_seq_one_letter_code
_entity_poly.pdbx_strand_id
1 'polypeptide(L)'
;RLQALKEAGVTLKFFVLRNCPKNMSHIDMGSRRSMATNIRLSNPNIDWNQNPAVATMNFINKMFPKVIGIETDDFAEYAEEFEGDIKLVQDGLIGAKQGLNCAAIRAGFTIPAIAGADKGLIEEGLRIFKDPEYKSRSRLVNGNFHELREYCISEMVSKGKTSKVMARLFGVIGNVIKTTEQRKPVGEINT
;
A
#
# COMPACT_ATOMS: atom_id res chain seq x y z
N ARG A 1 -9.12 31.67 -1.85
CA ARG A 1 -8.98 32.64 -2.97
C ARG A 1 -10.34 33.16 -3.45
N LEU A 2 -11.36 32.32 -3.73
CA LEU A 2 -12.70 32.77 -4.14
C LEU A 2 -13.38 33.62 -3.08
N GLN A 3 -13.21 33.29 -1.80
CA GLN A 3 -13.75 34.07 -0.71
C GLN A 3 -13.10 35.45 -0.59
N ALA A 4 -11.79 35.54 -0.77
CA ALA A 4 -11.06 36.81 -0.79
C ALA A 4 -11.48 37.71 -1.96
N LEU A 5 -11.77 37.13 -3.14
CA LEU A 5 -12.31 37.87 -4.29
C LEU A 5 -13.73 38.39 -4.04
N LYS A 6 -14.57 37.60 -3.36
CA LYS A 6 -15.91 37.99 -2.94
C LYS A 6 -15.86 39.15 -1.94
N GLU A 7 -14.98 39.09 -0.96
CA GLU A 7 -14.76 40.14 0.05
C GLU A 7 -14.20 41.41 -0.57
N ALA A 8 -13.38 41.30 -1.62
CA ALA A 8 -12.84 42.43 -2.38
C ALA A 8 -13.81 43.02 -3.39
N GLY A 9 -15.04 42.48 -3.53
CA GLY A 9 -16.05 42.97 -4.46
C GLY A 9 -15.66 42.82 -5.93
N VAL A 10 -14.71 41.93 -6.27
CA VAL A 10 -14.25 41.77 -7.66
C VAL A 10 -15.18 40.85 -8.43
N THR A 11 -15.72 41.34 -9.54
CA THR A 11 -16.54 40.52 -10.46
C THR A 11 -15.64 39.82 -11.47
N LEU A 12 -15.64 38.48 -11.46
CA LEU A 12 -14.93 37.65 -12.43
C LEU A 12 -15.90 36.80 -13.23
N LYS A 13 -15.61 36.63 -14.52
CA LYS A 13 -16.32 35.67 -15.38
C LYS A 13 -15.66 34.31 -15.27
N PHE A 14 -16.46 33.30 -14.95
CA PHE A 14 -15.98 31.90 -14.87
C PHE A 14 -16.68 31.05 -15.92
N PHE A 15 -15.95 30.13 -16.52
CA PHE A 15 -16.57 29.04 -17.27
C PHE A 15 -17.07 28.00 -16.27
N VAL A 16 -18.36 27.71 -16.28
CA VAL A 16 -18.96 26.66 -15.46
C VAL A 16 -19.29 25.48 -16.37
N LEU A 17 -18.54 24.40 -16.23
CA LEU A 17 -18.86 23.12 -16.86
C LEU A 17 -19.85 22.38 -15.96
N ARG A 18 -21.06 22.09 -16.48
CA ARG A 18 -22.08 21.32 -15.79
C ARG A 18 -22.05 19.87 -16.32
N ASN A 19 -22.45 18.92 -15.49
CA ASN A 19 -22.52 17.50 -15.83
C ASN A 19 -21.16 16.89 -16.23
N CYS A 20 -20.05 17.41 -15.69
CA CYS A 20 -18.76 16.77 -15.87
C CYS A 20 -18.74 15.42 -15.15
N PRO A 21 -18.05 14.42 -15.71
CA PRO A 21 -17.76 13.19 -14.98
C PRO A 21 -17.09 13.51 -13.65
N LYS A 22 -17.35 12.70 -12.61
CA LYS A 22 -16.73 12.88 -11.28
C LYS A 22 -15.21 12.77 -11.30
N ASN A 23 -14.65 12.13 -12.32
CA ASN A 23 -13.20 12.02 -12.48
C ASN A 23 -12.63 13.35 -12.99
N MET A 24 -12.00 14.09 -12.11
CA MET A 24 -11.36 15.38 -12.40
C MET A 24 -9.86 15.26 -12.71
N SER A 25 -9.35 14.05 -12.91
CA SER A 25 -7.93 13.81 -13.18
C SER A 25 -7.41 14.54 -14.42
N HIS A 26 -8.26 14.76 -15.41
CA HIS A 26 -7.95 15.43 -16.67
C HIS A 26 -8.21 16.95 -16.68
N ILE A 27 -8.83 17.50 -15.62
CA ILE A 27 -9.10 18.93 -15.54
C ILE A 27 -7.89 19.64 -14.98
N ASP A 28 -7.44 20.68 -15.67
CA ASP A 28 -6.29 21.51 -15.28
C ASP A 28 -4.92 20.80 -15.40
N MET A 29 -4.58 20.44 -16.64
CA MET A 29 -3.27 19.87 -16.99
C MET A 29 -2.11 20.88 -16.89
N GLY A 30 -2.37 22.12 -16.48
CA GLY A 30 -1.35 23.19 -16.38
C GLY A 30 -0.31 23.00 -15.28
N SER A 31 -0.60 22.20 -14.26
CA SER A 31 0.39 21.78 -13.25
C SER A 31 0.40 20.28 -13.08
N ARG A 32 1.59 19.66 -13.05
CA ARG A 32 1.71 18.24 -12.77
C ARG A 32 1.25 17.96 -11.34
N ARG A 33 0.11 17.33 -11.20
CA ARG A 33 -0.38 16.86 -9.90
C ARG A 33 0.33 15.57 -9.54
N SER A 34 0.56 15.37 -8.23
CA SER A 34 1.04 14.07 -7.77
C SER A 34 -0.08 13.02 -7.92
N MET A 35 0.29 11.76 -8.12
CA MET A 35 -0.68 10.65 -8.18
C MET A 35 -1.56 10.59 -6.92
N ALA A 36 -0.99 10.85 -5.74
CA ALA A 36 -1.75 10.94 -4.49
C ALA A 36 -2.82 12.06 -4.51
N THR A 37 -2.52 13.19 -5.17
CA THR A 37 -3.50 14.27 -5.37
C THR A 37 -4.62 13.83 -6.31
N ASN A 38 -4.29 13.11 -7.38
CA ASN A 38 -5.29 12.60 -8.32
C ASN A 38 -6.24 11.61 -7.65
N ILE A 39 -5.74 10.66 -6.87
CA ILE A 39 -6.55 9.72 -6.10
C ILE A 39 -7.53 10.47 -5.18
N ARG A 40 -7.05 11.47 -4.43
CA ARG A 40 -7.89 12.26 -3.53
C ARG A 40 -8.98 13.04 -4.27
N LEU A 41 -8.69 13.52 -5.48
CA LEU A 41 -9.67 14.24 -6.30
C LEU A 41 -10.70 13.31 -6.92
N SER A 42 -10.31 12.08 -7.28
CA SER A 42 -11.21 11.07 -7.83
C SER A 42 -12.13 10.49 -6.75
N ASN A 43 -11.61 10.27 -5.55
CA ASN A 43 -12.38 9.77 -4.40
C ASN A 43 -12.10 10.61 -3.15
N PRO A 44 -12.88 11.70 -2.91
CA PRO A 44 -12.68 12.58 -1.76
C PRO A 44 -13.00 11.94 -0.40
N ASN A 45 -13.67 10.79 -0.39
CA ASN A 45 -14.05 10.07 0.83
C ASN A 45 -12.97 9.10 1.32
N ILE A 46 -11.85 8.98 0.60
CA ILE A 46 -10.71 8.15 1.04
C ILE A 46 -10.15 8.71 2.35
N ASP A 47 -10.17 7.91 3.41
CA ASP A 47 -9.70 8.25 4.77
C ASP A 47 -8.28 7.75 5.07
N TRP A 48 -7.68 6.96 4.18
CA TRP A 48 -6.34 6.42 4.34
C TRP A 48 -5.25 7.28 3.66
N ASN A 49 -3.99 7.10 4.09
CA ASN A 49 -2.88 7.88 3.57
C ASN A 49 -2.48 7.44 2.15
N GLN A 50 -2.78 8.24 1.15
CA GLN A 50 -2.52 7.94 -0.26
C GLN A 50 -1.02 7.89 -0.59
N ASN A 51 -0.15 8.63 0.10
CA ASN A 51 1.29 8.66 -0.21
C ASN A 51 1.98 7.30 -0.04
N PRO A 52 1.79 6.54 1.07
CA PRO A 52 2.30 5.19 1.18
C PRO A 52 1.71 4.22 0.16
N ALA A 53 0.44 4.35 -0.20
CA ALA A 53 -0.19 3.53 -1.23
C ALA A 53 0.44 3.77 -2.58
N VAL A 54 0.55 5.03 -3.01
CA VAL A 54 1.23 5.42 -4.25
C VAL A 54 2.67 4.91 -4.29
N ALA A 55 3.42 5.04 -3.20
CA ALA A 55 4.79 4.53 -3.13
C ALA A 55 4.84 2.99 -3.28
N THR A 56 3.87 2.29 -2.71
CA THR A 56 3.75 0.83 -2.82
C THR A 56 3.43 0.42 -4.25
N MET A 57 2.46 1.05 -4.88
CA MET A 57 2.06 0.74 -6.26
C MET A 57 3.14 1.12 -7.29
N ASN A 58 3.80 2.26 -7.12
CA ASN A 58 4.96 2.61 -7.95
C ASN A 58 6.09 1.59 -7.82
N PHE A 59 6.29 1.03 -6.63
CA PHE A 59 7.24 -0.05 -6.44
C PHE A 59 6.81 -1.32 -7.20
N ILE A 60 5.53 -1.71 -7.11
CA ILE A 60 4.96 -2.87 -7.82
C ILE A 60 5.10 -2.68 -9.34
N ASN A 61 4.70 -1.53 -9.88
CA ASN A 61 4.84 -1.22 -11.30
C ASN A 61 6.29 -1.30 -11.80
N LYS A 62 7.23 -0.83 -10.97
CA LYS A 62 8.66 -0.93 -11.30
C LYS A 62 9.15 -2.37 -11.32
N MET A 63 8.62 -3.23 -10.47
CA MET A 63 8.99 -4.65 -10.38
C MET A 63 8.37 -5.49 -11.51
N PHE A 64 7.15 -5.14 -11.93
CA PHE A 64 6.35 -5.90 -12.90
C PHE A 64 5.82 -5.03 -14.05
N PRO A 65 6.67 -4.32 -14.78
CA PRO A 65 6.25 -3.33 -15.79
C PRO A 65 5.45 -3.94 -16.96
N LYS A 66 5.57 -5.26 -17.17
CA LYS A 66 4.85 -5.98 -18.24
C LYS A 66 3.54 -6.64 -17.80
N VAL A 67 3.35 -6.79 -16.48
CA VAL A 67 2.21 -7.55 -15.92
C VAL A 67 1.19 -6.60 -15.31
N ILE A 68 1.68 -5.50 -14.73
CA ILE A 68 0.86 -4.50 -14.05
C ILE A 68 1.22 -3.14 -14.66
N GLY A 69 1.05 -2.99 -15.96
CA GLY A 69 1.17 -1.69 -16.63
C GLY A 69 -0.01 -0.79 -16.25
N ILE A 70 -0.17 -0.53 -14.94
CA ILE A 70 -1.22 0.38 -14.45
C ILE A 70 -0.82 1.79 -14.89
N GLU A 71 -1.55 2.34 -15.82
CA GLU A 71 -1.44 3.75 -16.17
C GLU A 71 -1.88 4.60 -14.98
N THR A 72 -1.43 5.85 -14.95
CA THR A 72 -1.71 6.75 -13.82
C THR A 72 -3.22 6.91 -13.57
N ASP A 73 -4.01 6.81 -14.63
CA ASP A 73 -5.46 6.99 -14.58
C ASP A 73 -6.18 5.77 -13.97
N ASP A 74 -5.68 4.57 -14.25
CA ASP A 74 -6.22 3.31 -13.68
C ASP A 74 -5.91 3.15 -12.19
N PHE A 75 -4.91 3.89 -11.70
CA PHE A 75 -4.45 3.77 -10.33
C PHE A 75 -5.52 4.15 -9.29
N ALA A 76 -6.33 5.15 -9.58
CA ALA A 76 -7.40 5.57 -8.67
C ALA A 76 -8.47 4.47 -8.55
N GLU A 77 -8.78 3.80 -9.65
CA GLU A 77 -9.73 2.71 -9.73
C GLU A 77 -9.24 1.47 -8.96
N TYR A 78 -7.97 1.09 -9.17
CA TYR A 78 -7.32 0.03 -8.40
C TYR A 78 -7.24 0.35 -6.89
N ALA A 79 -6.93 1.59 -6.53
CA ALA A 79 -6.85 1.99 -5.14
C ALA A 79 -8.23 1.91 -4.45
N GLU A 80 -9.31 2.15 -5.18
CA GLU A 80 -10.69 2.00 -4.68
C GLU A 80 -11.10 0.54 -4.56
N GLU A 81 -10.80 -0.27 -5.58
CA GLU A 81 -11.12 -1.71 -5.60
C GLU A 81 -10.43 -2.47 -4.45
N PHE A 82 -9.17 -2.17 -4.19
CA PHE A 82 -8.35 -2.86 -3.17
C PHE A 82 -8.12 -2.03 -1.91
N GLU A 83 -8.98 -1.03 -1.65
CA GLU A 83 -8.85 -0.13 -0.50
C GLU A 83 -8.67 -0.89 0.82
N GLY A 84 -9.49 -1.91 1.06
CA GLY A 84 -9.45 -2.69 2.30
C GLY A 84 -8.12 -3.37 2.54
N ASP A 85 -7.52 -3.98 1.50
CA ASP A 85 -6.26 -4.70 1.62
C ASP A 85 -5.06 -3.74 1.71
N ILE A 86 -5.12 -2.61 1.00
CA ILE A 86 -4.12 -1.55 1.09
C ILE A 86 -4.12 -0.94 2.49
N LYS A 87 -5.29 -0.62 3.02
CA LYS A 87 -5.47 -0.06 4.37
C LYS A 87 -5.01 -1.02 5.45
N LEU A 88 -5.39 -2.29 5.37
CA LEU A 88 -4.95 -3.35 6.28
C LEU A 88 -3.43 -3.35 6.44
N VAL A 89 -2.70 -3.36 5.33
CA VAL A 89 -1.23 -3.40 5.35
C VAL A 89 -0.63 -2.09 5.84
N GLN A 90 -1.19 -0.94 5.46
CA GLN A 90 -0.71 0.35 5.94
C GLN A 90 -0.85 0.48 7.45
N ASP A 91 -2.04 0.21 7.98
CA ASP A 91 -2.34 0.35 9.41
C ASP A 91 -1.54 -0.67 10.23
N GLY A 92 -1.37 -1.88 9.70
CA GLY A 92 -0.57 -2.92 10.31
C GLY A 92 0.92 -2.56 10.45
N LEU A 93 1.46 -1.74 9.55
CA LEU A 93 2.87 -1.31 9.57
C LEU A 93 3.10 0.10 10.13
N ILE A 94 2.04 0.83 10.52
CA ILE A 94 2.20 2.12 11.22
C ILE A 94 2.93 1.88 12.54
N GLY A 95 4.02 2.63 12.75
CA GLY A 95 4.86 2.50 13.94
C GLY A 95 5.89 1.36 13.90
N ALA A 96 5.93 0.56 12.85
CA ALA A 96 6.98 -0.44 12.67
C ALA A 96 8.37 0.21 12.59
N LYS A 97 9.33 -0.31 13.36
CA LYS A 97 10.68 0.25 13.53
C LYS A 97 11.64 -0.21 12.42
N GLN A 98 12.83 0.36 12.42
CA GLN A 98 13.99 -0.09 11.60
C GLN A 98 13.73 -0.10 10.09
N GLY A 99 12.85 0.77 9.60
CA GLY A 99 12.55 0.88 8.16
C GLY A 99 11.64 -0.22 7.62
N LEU A 100 11.06 -1.06 8.48
CA LEU A 100 10.12 -2.11 8.10
C LEU A 100 8.83 -1.58 7.44
N ASN A 101 8.56 -0.28 7.55
CA ASN A 101 7.46 0.37 6.83
C ASN A 101 7.95 0.99 5.50
N CYS A 102 8.64 0.23 4.65
CA CYS A 102 9.05 0.68 3.31
C CYS A 102 8.15 0.10 2.21
N ALA A 103 8.17 0.72 1.02
CA ALA A 103 7.30 0.35 -0.11
C ALA A 103 7.44 -1.13 -0.50
N ALA A 104 8.64 -1.71 -0.45
CA ALA A 104 8.88 -3.11 -0.79
C ALA A 104 8.22 -4.08 0.20
N ILE A 105 8.28 -3.76 1.50
CA ILE A 105 7.66 -4.59 2.54
C ILE A 105 6.14 -4.46 2.46
N ARG A 106 5.62 -3.24 2.31
CA ARG A 106 4.18 -3.05 2.08
C ARG A 106 3.71 -3.84 0.86
N ALA A 107 4.40 -3.74 -0.27
CA ALA A 107 4.06 -4.49 -1.48
C ALA A 107 4.08 -6.00 -1.26
N GLY A 108 5.06 -6.51 -0.50
CA GLY A 108 5.19 -7.92 -0.16
C GLY A 108 4.01 -8.48 0.63
N PHE A 109 3.34 -7.67 1.44
CA PHE A 109 2.09 -8.02 2.12
C PHE A 109 0.84 -7.72 1.29
N THR A 110 0.81 -6.58 0.58
CA THR A 110 -0.36 -6.14 -0.17
C THR A 110 -0.68 -7.07 -1.34
N ILE A 111 0.32 -7.53 -2.10
CA ILE A 111 0.07 -8.41 -3.25
C ILE A 111 -0.56 -9.75 -2.84
N PRO A 112 -0.05 -10.48 -1.83
CA PRO A 112 -0.74 -11.67 -1.35
C PRO A 112 -2.15 -11.38 -0.81
N ALA A 113 -2.37 -10.26 -0.11
CA ALA A 113 -3.69 -9.88 0.40
C ALA A 113 -4.70 -9.71 -0.75
N ILE A 114 -4.33 -8.94 -1.78
CA ILE A 114 -5.13 -8.74 -3.01
C ILE A 114 -5.36 -10.07 -3.74
N ALA A 115 -4.35 -10.96 -3.75
CA ALA A 115 -4.47 -12.29 -4.36
C ALA A 115 -5.32 -13.28 -3.57
N GLY A 116 -5.93 -12.87 -2.45
CA GLY A 116 -6.83 -13.67 -1.65
C GLY A 116 -6.16 -14.57 -0.60
N ALA A 117 -4.92 -14.26 -0.20
CA ALA A 117 -4.30 -14.93 0.93
C ALA A 117 -5.11 -14.74 2.23
N ASP A 118 -4.99 -15.68 3.14
CA ASP A 118 -5.68 -15.65 4.44
C ASP A 118 -5.40 -14.32 5.18
N LYS A 119 -6.45 -13.51 5.35
CA LYS A 119 -6.35 -12.20 6.01
C LYS A 119 -5.85 -12.32 7.46
N GLY A 120 -6.26 -13.35 8.18
CA GLY A 120 -5.78 -13.62 9.54
C GLY A 120 -4.27 -13.87 9.57
N LEU A 121 -3.74 -14.61 8.60
CA LEU A 121 -2.29 -14.81 8.45
C LEU A 121 -1.55 -13.51 8.15
N ILE A 122 -2.10 -12.68 7.25
CA ILE A 122 -1.54 -11.35 6.93
C ILE A 122 -1.50 -10.47 8.19
N GLU A 123 -2.61 -10.39 8.93
CA GLU A 123 -2.71 -9.60 10.16
C GLU A 123 -1.69 -10.04 11.23
N GLU A 124 -1.57 -11.34 11.45
CA GLU A 124 -0.59 -11.87 12.42
C GLU A 124 0.84 -11.55 12.01
N GLY A 125 1.16 -11.70 10.71
CA GLY A 125 2.46 -11.32 10.17
C GLY A 125 2.76 -9.83 10.36
N LEU A 126 1.79 -8.96 10.08
CA LEU A 126 1.92 -7.52 10.29
C LEU A 126 2.11 -7.15 11.77
N ARG A 127 1.41 -7.83 12.68
CA ARG A 127 1.60 -7.65 14.14
C ARG A 127 3.01 -8.00 14.57
N ILE A 128 3.57 -9.12 14.09
CA ILE A 128 4.96 -9.51 14.37
C ILE A 128 5.95 -8.48 13.80
N PHE A 129 5.69 -7.95 12.62
CA PHE A 129 6.56 -6.92 12.03
C PHE A 129 6.53 -5.61 12.84
N LYS A 130 5.39 -5.24 13.38
CA LYS A 130 5.21 -4.04 14.21
C LYS A 130 5.78 -4.22 15.61
N ASP A 131 5.47 -5.34 16.25
CA ASP A 131 5.83 -5.65 17.62
C ASP A 131 6.63 -6.97 17.68
N PRO A 132 7.93 -6.92 17.95
CA PRO A 132 8.77 -8.11 18.04
C PRO A 132 8.42 -9.04 19.22
N GLU A 133 7.73 -8.54 20.24
CA GLU A 133 7.31 -9.32 21.41
C GLU A 133 5.97 -10.02 21.19
N TYR A 134 5.24 -9.65 20.11
CA TYR A 134 3.99 -10.30 19.78
C TYR A 134 4.21 -11.79 19.44
N LYS A 135 3.39 -12.64 20.04
CA LYS A 135 3.40 -14.10 19.79
C LYS A 135 2.05 -14.54 19.24
N SER A 136 2.07 -15.04 18.02
CA SER A 136 0.92 -15.72 17.43
C SER A 136 0.64 -17.03 18.19
N ARG A 137 -0.61 -17.48 18.18
CA ARG A 137 -1.00 -18.81 18.70
C ARG A 137 -0.39 -19.95 17.88
N SER A 138 -0.17 -19.74 16.57
CA SER A 138 0.46 -20.69 15.69
C SER A 138 1.99 -20.63 15.81
N ARG A 139 2.61 -21.75 16.18
CA ARG A 139 4.08 -21.86 16.22
C ARG A 139 4.71 -21.66 14.84
N LEU A 140 4.03 -22.12 13.78
CA LEU A 140 4.49 -21.99 12.41
C LEU A 140 4.53 -20.51 11.99
N VAL A 141 3.46 -19.76 12.28
CA VAL A 141 3.38 -18.32 11.98
C VAL A 141 4.45 -17.56 12.75
N ASN A 142 4.59 -17.85 14.06
CA ASN A 142 5.64 -17.24 14.87
C ASN A 142 7.03 -17.46 14.28
N GLY A 143 7.42 -18.73 14.02
CA GLY A 143 8.73 -19.05 13.49
C GLY A 143 9.00 -18.34 12.17
N ASN A 144 8.09 -18.49 11.21
CA ASN A 144 8.29 -17.96 9.86
C ASN A 144 8.32 -16.42 9.81
N PHE A 145 7.45 -15.73 10.55
CA PHE A 145 7.37 -14.27 10.46
C PHE A 145 8.40 -13.56 11.35
N HIS A 146 8.80 -14.13 12.49
CA HIS A 146 9.92 -13.57 13.25
C HIS A 146 11.23 -13.72 12.49
N GLU A 147 11.51 -14.90 11.91
CA GLU A 147 12.69 -15.11 11.08
C GLU A 147 12.69 -14.16 9.87
N LEU A 148 11.56 -14.02 9.18
CA LEU A 148 11.39 -13.10 8.07
C LEU A 148 11.65 -11.64 8.49
N ARG A 149 11.14 -11.22 9.64
CA ARG A 149 11.34 -9.89 10.17
C ARG A 149 12.83 -9.59 10.41
N GLU A 150 13.51 -10.50 11.10
CA GLU A 150 14.95 -10.37 11.39
C GLU A 150 15.78 -10.38 10.08
N TYR A 151 15.40 -11.22 9.13
CA TYR A 151 16.01 -11.21 7.80
C TYR A 151 15.84 -9.85 7.11
N CYS A 152 14.63 -9.27 7.11
CA CYS A 152 14.38 -7.95 6.51
C CYS A 152 15.25 -6.87 7.16
N ILE A 153 15.36 -6.86 8.47
CA ILE A 153 16.20 -5.92 9.22
C ILE A 153 17.66 -6.08 8.84
N SER A 154 18.17 -7.30 8.89
CA SER A 154 19.57 -7.64 8.56
C SER A 154 19.95 -7.21 7.14
N GLU A 155 19.11 -7.51 6.15
CA GLU A 155 19.35 -7.11 4.75
C GLU A 155 19.37 -5.59 4.58
N MET A 156 18.46 -4.88 5.24
CA MET A 156 18.40 -3.41 5.17
C MET A 156 19.58 -2.75 5.88
N VAL A 157 19.99 -3.26 7.02
CA VAL A 157 21.13 -2.72 7.78
C VAL A 157 22.46 -3.01 7.07
N SER A 158 22.67 -4.24 6.58
CA SER A 158 23.93 -4.65 5.99
C SER A 158 24.15 -4.16 4.56
N LYS A 159 23.07 -4.04 3.75
CA LYS A 159 23.15 -3.76 2.30
C LYS A 159 22.44 -2.46 1.87
N GLY A 160 21.79 -1.81 2.81
CA GLY A 160 21.02 -0.59 2.55
C GLY A 160 19.77 -0.81 1.69
N LYS A 161 19.05 0.30 1.41
CA LYS A 161 17.79 0.28 0.65
C LYS A 161 18.03 0.36 -0.86
N THR A 162 18.84 -0.52 -1.41
CA THR A 162 19.07 -0.60 -2.87
C THR A 162 17.88 -1.24 -3.58
N SER A 163 17.70 -0.96 -4.89
CA SER A 163 16.62 -1.58 -5.68
C SER A 163 16.70 -3.11 -5.66
N LYS A 164 17.91 -3.69 -5.65
CA LYS A 164 18.12 -5.14 -5.58
C LYS A 164 17.68 -5.73 -4.24
N VAL A 165 17.99 -5.05 -3.14
CA VAL A 165 17.56 -5.47 -1.78
C VAL A 165 16.04 -5.36 -1.67
N MET A 166 15.46 -4.25 -2.12
CA MET A 166 14.01 -4.07 -2.09
C MET A 166 13.25 -5.14 -2.89
N ALA A 167 13.74 -5.48 -4.09
CA ALA A 167 13.16 -6.55 -4.91
C ALA A 167 13.22 -7.90 -4.21
N ARG A 168 14.34 -8.21 -3.55
CA ARG A 168 14.51 -9.46 -2.78
C ARG A 168 13.55 -9.53 -1.60
N LEU A 169 13.47 -8.46 -0.79
CA LEU A 169 12.57 -8.40 0.37
C LEU A 169 11.11 -8.64 -0.05
N PHE A 170 10.66 -7.95 -1.10
CA PHE A 170 9.34 -8.17 -1.67
C PHE A 170 9.08 -9.65 -1.99
N GLY A 171 9.98 -10.28 -2.75
CA GLY A 171 9.83 -11.68 -3.18
C GLY A 171 9.85 -12.67 -2.00
N VAL A 172 10.72 -12.45 -1.02
CA VAL A 172 10.82 -13.32 0.16
C VAL A 172 9.57 -13.24 1.02
N ILE A 173 9.01 -12.04 1.24
CA ILE A 173 7.76 -11.87 2.01
C ILE A 173 6.62 -12.62 1.36
N GLY A 174 6.38 -12.42 0.06
CA GLY A 174 5.32 -13.11 -0.66
C GLY A 174 5.47 -14.64 -0.63
N ASN A 175 6.71 -15.14 -0.74
CA ASN A 175 6.98 -16.57 -0.66
C ASN A 175 6.74 -17.15 0.75
N VAL A 176 7.13 -16.43 1.80
CA VAL A 176 6.90 -16.87 3.20
C VAL A 176 5.41 -16.91 3.49
N ILE A 177 4.63 -15.93 3.08
CA ILE A 177 3.17 -15.91 3.24
C ILE A 177 2.58 -17.15 2.56
N LYS A 178 2.87 -17.35 1.27
CA LYS A 178 2.38 -18.48 0.49
C LYS A 178 2.74 -19.85 1.12
N THR A 179 4.00 -20.03 1.52
CA THR A 179 4.43 -21.30 2.09
C THR A 179 3.88 -21.55 3.48
N THR A 180 3.67 -20.50 4.29
CA THR A 180 3.04 -20.60 5.61
C THR A 180 1.58 -20.98 5.49
N GLU A 181 0.85 -20.36 4.56
CA GLU A 181 -0.54 -20.69 4.28
C GLU A 181 -0.71 -22.15 3.83
N GLN A 182 0.14 -22.63 2.93
CA GLN A 182 0.08 -24.02 2.44
C GLN A 182 0.40 -25.06 3.52
N ARG A 183 1.14 -24.71 4.56
CA ARG A 183 1.52 -25.61 5.66
C ARG A 183 0.61 -25.49 6.88
N LYS A 184 -0.30 -24.52 6.90
CA LYS A 184 -1.26 -24.34 7.98
C LYS A 184 -2.22 -25.54 8.00
N PRO A 185 -2.39 -26.25 9.12
CA PRO A 185 -3.36 -27.33 9.20
C PRO A 185 -4.77 -26.82 8.90
N VAL A 186 -5.53 -27.56 8.12
CA VAL A 186 -6.89 -27.18 7.65
C VAL A 186 -7.87 -26.85 8.80
N GLY A 187 -7.55 -27.17 10.05
CA GLY A 187 -8.35 -26.87 11.24
C GLY A 187 -8.06 -25.54 11.96
N GLU A 188 -6.99 -24.81 11.60
CA GLU A 188 -6.64 -23.53 12.25
C GLU A 188 -7.24 -22.31 11.54
N ILE A 189 -7.97 -22.52 10.46
CA ILE A 189 -8.51 -21.43 9.59
C ILE A 189 -9.82 -20.84 10.12
N ASN A 190 -10.49 -21.48 11.08
CA ASN A 190 -11.82 -21.08 11.55
C ASN A 190 -11.95 -21.12 13.08
N THR A 191 -11.31 -20.18 13.75
CA THR A 191 -11.76 -19.84 15.14
C THR A 191 -11.51 -18.38 15.43
#